data_c3f830d79571f39eda9ab97c09a9c2e8
#
_entry.id   c3f830d79571f39eda9ab97c09a9c2e8
#
_cell.length_a   1.000
_cell.length_b   1.000
_cell.length_c   1.000
_cell.angle_alpha   90.00
_cell.angle_beta   90.00
_cell.angle_gamma   90.00
#
_symmetry.space_group_name_H-M   'P 1'
#
loop_
_entity.id
_entity.type
_entity.pdbx_description
1 polymer ?
#
loop_
_entity_poly.entity_id
_entity_poly.type
_entity_poly.pdbx_seq_one_letter_code
_entity_poly.pdbx_strand_id
1 'polypeptide(L)'
;QFQDYIGERTNIDGSDLAGRLQEAFQVLNTEETKRFKNLDEQLAAFPYINGKLFEEMLPTASFDGKMRKALLECCYIDWSKISPAIFGSMFQSVMNPVERRNLGAHYTSEKNIMKLIKPLFLDELWEEFETVKNNKAKLDGFHEKIAKLKFLDPACGCGNFLIITYRELRLLEIAILKARYTENDKFLSIS
;
A
#
# COMPACT_ATOMS: atom_id res chain seq x y z
N GLN A 1 16.55 3.35 7.00
CA GLN A 1 16.88 1.94 7.28
C GLN A 1 17.30 1.15 6.02
N PHE A 2 16.40 0.91 5.03
CA PHE A 2 16.79 0.19 3.79
C PHE A 2 17.83 0.98 2.97
N GLN A 3 17.62 2.29 2.83
CA GLN A 3 18.55 3.20 2.18
C GLN A 3 19.94 3.17 2.82
N ASP A 4 19.99 3.25 4.16
CA ASP A 4 21.25 3.26 4.90
C ASP A 4 21.99 1.93 4.71
N TYR A 5 21.24 0.81 4.83
CA TYR A 5 21.80 -0.52 4.59
C TYR A 5 22.39 -0.66 3.18
N ILE A 6 21.64 -0.29 2.13
CA ILE A 6 22.16 -0.37 0.76
C ILE A 6 23.29 0.63 0.54
N GLY A 7 23.17 1.85 1.07
CA GLY A 7 24.19 2.90 0.91
C GLY A 7 25.52 2.54 1.54
N GLU A 8 25.50 1.95 2.73
CA GLU A 8 26.69 1.65 3.54
C GLU A 8 27.28 0.26 3.27
N ARG A 9 26.44 -0.72 2.87
CA ARG A 9 26.83 -2.13 2.75
C ARG A 9 27.05 -2.61 1.33
N THR A 10 26.96 -1.72 0.33
CA THR A 10 27.20 -2.08 -1.07
C THR A 10 28.31 -1.26 -1.70
N ASN A 11 29.07 -1.91 -2.60
CA ASN A 11 30.11 -1.27 -3.37
C ASN A 11 29.52 -0.25 -4.37
N ILE A 12 30.25 0.83 -4.62
CA ILE A 12 29.81 1.92 -5.52
C ILE A 12 29.55 1.41 -6.95
N ASP A 13 30.28 0.40 -7.38
CA ASP A 13 30.15 -0.23 -8.70
C ASP A 13 28.93 -1.17 -8.82
N GLY A 14 28.22 -1.45 -7.70
CA GLY A 14 27.03 -2.31 -7.66
C GLY A 14 27.32 -3.80 -7.74
N SER A 15 28.58 -4.22 -7.74
CA SER A 15 28.99 -5.63 -7.95
C SER A 15 28.42 -6.61 -6.90
N ASP A 16 28.18 -6.15 -5.67
CA ASP A 16 27.66 -6.94 -4.56
C ASP A 16 26.19 -6.65 -4.24
N LEU A 17 25.54 -5.73 -4.97
CA LEU A 17 24.18 -5.29 -4.70
C LEU A 17 23.17 -6.44 -4.70
N ALA A 18 23.30 -7.39 -5.63
CA ALA A 18 22.40 -8.54 -5.72
C ALA A 18 22.42 -9.39 -4.45
N GLY A 19 23.61 -9.69 -3.92
CA GLY A 19 23.74 -10.45 -2.68
C GLY A 19 23.11 -9.74 -1.49
N ARG A 20 23.34 -8.43 -1.37
CA ARG A 20 22.78 -7.62 -0.30
C ARG A 20 21.25 -7.51 -0.36
N LEU A 21 20.69 -7.43 -1.57
CA LEU A 21 19.23 -7.46 -1.75
C LEU A 21 18.64 -8.82 -1.36
N GLN A 22 19.30 -9.93 -1.74
CA GLN A 22 18.85 -11.27 -1.35
C GLN A 22 18.88 -11.47 0.18
N GLU A 23 19.95 -11.01 0.85
CA GLU A 23 20.04 -11.03 2.32
C GLU A 23 18.88 -10.24 2.96
N ALA A 24 18.61 -9.02 2.47
CA ALA A 24 17.52 -8.20 2.96
C ALA A 24 16.16 -8.87 2.74
N PHE A 25 15.89 -9.44 1.56
CA PHE A 25 14.64 -10.12 1.24
C PHE A 25 14.45 -11.38 2.07
N GLN A 26 15.53 -12.13 2.33
CA GLN A 26 15.46 -13.29 3.22
C GLN A 26 15.10 -12.89 4.65
N VAL A 27 15.66 -11.80 5.16
CA VAL A 27 15.31 -11.29 6.50
C VAL A 27 13.86 -10.83 6.56
N LEU A 28 13.39 -10.09 5.54
CA LEU A 28 12.00 -9.66 5.42
C LEU A 28 11.01 -10.85 5.37
N ASN A 29 11.43 -11.99 4.80
CA ASN A 29 10.63 -13.22 4.73
C ASN A 29 10.74 -14.12 5.97
N THR A 30 11.60 -13.80 6.93
CA THR A 30 11.87 -14.65 8.10
C THR A 30 11.34 -13.99 9.37
N GLU A 31 10.44 -14.70 10.09
CA GLU A 31 9.97 -14.25 11.39
C GLU A 31 11.15 -13.97 12.34
N GLU A 32 11.06 -12.92 13.13
CA GLU A 32 12.15 -12.47 14.01
C GLU A 32 12.70 -13.58 14.93
N THR A 33 11.81 -14.43 15.43
CA THR A 33 12.16 -15.56 16.30
C THR A 33 12.94 -16.67 15.61
N LYS A 34 12.89 -16.73 14.28
CA LYS A 34 13.55 -17.74 13.43
C LYS A 34 14.83 -17.25 12.78
N ARG A 35 15.21 -15.98 13.00
CA ARG A 35 16.41 -15.38 12.43
C ARG A 35 17.68 -15.89 13.12
N PHE A 36 18.79 -15.86 12.37
CA PHE A 36 20.09 -16.14 12.94
C PHE A 36 20.48 -15.07 13.97
N LYS A 37 21.12 -15.49 15.07
CA LYS A 37 21.52 -14.59 16.16
C LYS A 37 22.69 -13.65 15.81
N ASN A 38 23.45 -13.98 14.77
CA ASN A 38 24.63 -13.24 14.31
C ASN A 38 24.37 -12.43 13.04
N LEU A 39 23.14 -12.02 12.81
CA LEU A 39 22.81 -11.09 11.72
C LEU A 39 23.48 -9.73 11.93
N ASP A 40 23.82 -9.06 10.82
CA ASP A 40 24.19 -7.65 10.82
C ASP A 40 23.09 -6.84 11.52
N GLU A 41 23.49 -5.86 12.35
CA GLU A 41 22.57 -5.06 13.16
C GLU A 41 21.52 -4.33 12.30
N GLN A 42 21.92 -3.81 11.15
CA GLN A 42 21.00 -3.13 10.23
C GLN A 42 20.00 -4.09 9.60
N LEU A 43 20.42 -5.33 9.29
CA LEU A 43 19.53 -6.38 8.79
C LEU A 43 18.58 -6.87 9.88
N ALA A 44 19.07 -7.06 11.09
CA ALA A 44 18.25 -7.51 12.22
C ALA A 44 17.09 -6.54 12.53
N ALA A 45 17.30 -5.26 12.26
CA ALA A 45 16.29 -4.21 12.49
C ALA A 45 15.16 -4.18 11.44
N PHE A 46 15.24 -4.92 10.32
CA PHE A 46 14.14 -4.98 9.36
C PHE A 46 12.94 -5.73 9.95
N PRO A 47 11.69 -5.24 9.71
CA PRO A 47 10.49 -5.94 10.15
C PRO A 47 10.29 -7.24 9.37
N TYR A 48 9.59 -8.21 9.97
CA TYR A 48 9.06 -9.35 9.23
C TYR A 48 7.86 -8.91 8.39
N ILE A 49 7.86 -9.24 7.10
CA ILE A 49 6.74 -8.97 6.20
C ILE A 49 6.01 -10.28 5.93
N ASN A 50 4.88 -10.45 6.61
CA ASN A 50 4.01 -11.60 6.42
C ASN A 50 3.41 -11.59 5.00
N GLY A 51 3.59 -12.68 4.27
CA GLY A 51 3.06 -12.86 2.92
C GLY A 51 4.07 -13.57 2.02
N LYS A 52 3.70 -13.72 0.75
CA LYS A 52 4.52 -14.47 -0.21
C LYS A 52 5.43 -13.58 -1.08
N LEU A 53 5.52 -12.29 -0.78
CA LEU A 53 6.25 -11.34 -1.63
C LEU A 53 7.74 -11.69 -1.78
N PHE A 54 8.35 -12.19 -0.70
CA PHE A 54 9.78 -12.54 -0.64
C PHE A 54 10.02 -14.03 -0.49
N GLU A 55 9.01 -14.89 -0.69
CA GLU A 55 9.10 -16.35 -0.50
C GLU A 55 9.93 -17.00 -1.61
N GLU A 56 9.82 -16.50 -2.84
CA GLU A 56 10.51 -17.06 -4.00
C GLU A 56 11.97 -16.60 -4.08
N MET A 57 12.88 -17.54 -4.14
CA MET A 57 14.29 -17.25 -4.39
C MET A 57 14.50 -17.03 -5.89
N LEU A 58 14.66 -15.79 -6.29
CA LEU A 58 14.93 -15.42 -7.67
C LEU A 58 16.41 -15.65 -8.03
N PRO A 59 16.71 -15.93 -9.32
CA PRO A 59 18.09 -15.97 -9.80
C PRO A 59 18.83 -14.66 -9.48
N THR A 60 20.12 -14.78 -9.16
CA THR A 60 20.95 -13.61 -8.85
C THR A 60 21.02 -12.69 -10.06
N ALA A 61 20.53 -11.46 -9.90
CA ALA A 61 20.63 -10.43 -10.93
C ALA A 61 22.05 -9.84 -10.97
N SER A 62 22.41 -9.22 -12.08
CA SER A 62 23.64 -8.44 -12.21
C SER A 62 23.31 -6.95 -12.16
N PHE A 63 23.99 -6.21 -11.31
CA PHE A 63 23.82 -4.78 -11.15
C PHE A 63 25.14 -4.04 -11.43
N ASP A 64 25.00 -2.81 -11.92
CA ASP A 64 26.10 -1.86 -12.07
C ASP A 64 25.94 -0.64 -11.16
N GLY A 65 26.92 0.25 -11.14
CA GLY A 65 26.89 1.46 -10.31
C GLY A 65 25.75 2.41 -10.67
N LYS A 66 25.29 2.42 -11.94
CA LYS A 66 24.14 3.25 -12.35
C LYS A 66 22.82 2.69 -11.77
N MET A 67 22.66 1.38 -11.80
CA MET A 67 21.49 0.70 -11.22
C MET A 67 21.48 0.87 -9.70
N ARG A 68 22.62 0.74 -9.02
CA ARG A 68 22.75 1.03 -7.60
C ARG A 68 22.34 2.46 -7.27
N LYS A 69 22.83 3.44 -8.04
CA LYS A 69 22.48 4.85 -7.85
C LYS A 69 20.97 5.08 -8.03
N ALA A 70 20.37 4.51 -9.08
CA ALA A 70 18.93 4.60 -9.32
C ALA A 70 18.12 4.00 -8.17
N LEU A 71 18.53 2.86 -7.61
CA LEU A 71 17.87 2.27 -6.44
C LEU A 71 17.93 3.21 -5.23
N LEU A 72 19.09 3.80 -4.95
CA LEU A 72 19.23 4.77 -3.85
C LEU A 72 18.40 6.03 -4.08
N GLU A 73 18.32 6.53 -5.31
CA GLU A 73 17.45 7.66 -5.67
C GLU A 73 15.98 7.33 -5.42
N CYS A 74 15.53 6.10 -5.71
CA CYS A 74 14.18 5.65 -5.37
C CYS A 74 13.91 5.65 -3.86
N CYS A 75 14.91 5.43 -3.02
CA CYS A 75 14.76 5.45 -1.57
C CYS A 75 14.47 6.86 -1.00
N TYR A 76 14.77 7.93 -1.72
CA TYR A 76 14.46 9.31 -1.33
C TYR A 76 13.02 9.73 -1.64
N ILE A 77 12.29 8.93 -2.39
CA ILE A 77 10.90 9.22 -2.76
C ILE A 77 9.99 8.88 -1.57
N ASP A 78 9.09 9.80 -1.23
CA ASP A 78 8.02 9.55 -0.27
C ASP A 78 6.92 8.70 -0.92
N TRP A 79 7.07 7.39 -0.83
CA TRP A 79 6.15 6.40 -1.41
C TRP A 79 4.77 6.42 -0.76
N SER A 80 4.60 7.00 0.43
CA SER A 80 3.30 7.13 1.09
C SER A 80 2.33 8.03 0.32
N LYS A 81 2.86 8.93 -0.51
CA LYS A 81 2.07 9.84 -1.36
C LYS A 81 1.69 9.24 -2.71
N ILE A 82 2.21 8.05 -3.02
CA ILE A 82 1.95 7.41 -4.30
C ILE A 82 0.76 6.46 -4.15
N SER A 83 -0.25 6.65 -4.99
CA SER A 83 -1.42 5.78 -5.01
C SER A 83 -1.03 4.32 -5.30
N PRO A 84 -1.50 3.34 -4.52
CA PRO A 84 -1.26 1.92 -4.78
C PRO A 84 -1.64 1.48 -6.21
N ALA A 85 -2.61 2.15 -6.83
CA ALA A 85 -3.02 1.88 -8.21
C ALA A 85 -1.90 2.13 -9.25
N ILE A 86 -0.89 2.95 -8.92
CA ILE A 86 0.28 3.18 -9.79
C ILE A 86 1.12 1.91 -9.91
N PHE A 87 1.27 1.13 -8.85
CA PHE A 87 2.02 -0.13 -8.90
C PHE A 87 1.41 -1.11 -9.91
N GLY A 88 0.09 -1.19 -9.99
CA GLY A 88 -0.58 -1.98 -11.01
C GLY A 88 -0.21 -1.54 -12.43
N SER A 89 -0.19 -0.24 -12.70
CA SER A 89 0.22 0.31 -14.00
C SER A 89 1.69 0.04 -14.32
N MET A 90 2.57 0.09 -13.31
CA MET A 90 3.99 -0.24 -13.47
C MET A 90 4.17 -1.72 -13.81
N PHE A 91 3.53 -2.64 -13.10
CA PHE A 91 3.54 -4.06 -13.43
C PHE A 91 3.04 -4.31 -14.85
N GLN A 92 1.94 -3.66 -15.24
CA GLN A 92 1.41 -3.77 -16.59
C GLN A 92 2.41 -3.34 -17.66
N SER A 93 3.26 -2.34 -17.37
CA SER A 93 4.24 -1.83 -18.33
C SER A 93 5.42 -2.78 -18.55
N VAL A 94 5.77 -3.59 -17.55
CA VAL A 94 6.91 -4.53 -17.61
C VAL A 94 6.49 -5.95 -18.02
N MET A 95 5.21 -6.29 -17.94
CA MET A 95 4.70 -7.59 -18.36
C MET A 95 4.73 -7.76 -19.88
N ASN A 96 5.03 -8.98 -20.32
CA ASN A 96 4.89 -9.34 -21.74
C ASN A 96 3.43 -9.10 -22.22
N PRO A 97 3.23 -8.42 -23.36
CA PRO A 97 1.86 -8.12 -23.86
C PRO A 97 0.96 -9.34 -24.04
N VAL A 98 1.53 -10.51 -24.41
CA VAL A 98 0.78 -11.75 -24.58
C VAL A 98 0.36 -12.32 -23.23
N GLU A 99 1.29 -12.39 -22.27
CA GLU A 99 1.01 -12.85 -20.91
C GLU A 99 -0.01 -11.95 -20.23
N ARG A 100 0.15 -10.62 -20.37
CA ARG A 100 -0.79 -9.64 -19.84
C ARG A 100 -2.23 -9.88 -20.36
N ARG A 101 -2.38 -10.17 -21.66
CA ARG A 101 -3.69 -10.47 -22.26
C ARG A 101 -4.25 -11.78 -21.71
N ASN A 102 -3.43 -12.83 -21.63
CA ASN A 102 -3.83 -14.15 -21.15
C ASN A 102 -4.24 -14.14 -19.67
N LEU A 103 -3.55 -13.35 -18.85
CA LEU A 103 -3.85 -13.21 -17.42
C LEU A 103 -4.96 -12.19 -17.13
N GLY A 104 -5.44 -11.46 -18.14
CA GLY A 104 -6.41 -10.38 -17.95
C GLY A 104 -5.87 -9.26 -17.04
N ALA A 105 -4.54 -9.10 -16.97
CA ALA A 105 -3.87 -8.14 -16.09
C ALA A 105 -4.02 -6.71 -16.63
N HIS A 106 -5.23 -6.17 -16.50
CA HIS A 106 -5.57 -4.80 -16.84
C HIS A 106 -5.84 -4.02 -15.55
N TYR A 107 -4.96 -3.05 -15.26
CA TYR A 107 -5.10 -2.20 -14.08
C TYR A 107 -5.89 -0.95 -14.41
N THR A 108 -7.01 -0.79 -13.74
CA THR A 108 -7.84 0.40 -13.91
C THR A 108 -7.28 1.55 -13.08
N SER A 109 -7.05 2.71 -13.70
CA SER A 109 -6.54 3.89 -12.99
C SER A 109 -7.54 4.40 -11.96
N GLU A 110 -7.03 5.00 -10.89
CA GLU A 110 -7.86 5.61 -9.84
C GLU A 110 -8.90 6.59 -10.39
N LYS A 111 -8.49 7.43 -11.36
CA LYS A 111 -9.40 8.36 -12.03
C LYS A 111 -10.62 7.67 -12.67
N ASN A 112 -10.41 6.50 -13.28
CA ASN A 112 -11.50 5.75 -13.89
C ASN A 112 -12.34 5.01 -12.85
N ILE A 113 -11.72 4.50 -11.78
CA ILE A 113 -12.43 3.91 -10.63
C ILE A 113 -13.36 4.97 -10.02
N MET A 114 -12.86 6.17 -9.74
CA MET A 114 -13.65 7.26 -9.17
C MET A 114 -14.84 7.67 -10.06
N LYS A 115 -14.69 7.64 -11.38
CA LYS A 115 -15.82 7.88 -12.32
C LYS A 115 -16.96 6.87 -12.15
N LEU A 116 -16.65 5.66 -11.70
CA LEU A 116 -17.66 4.62 -11.46
C LEU A 116 -18.23 4.71 -10.05
N ILE A 117 -17.38 4.73 -9.02
CA ILE A 117 -17.83 4.62 -7.63
C ILE A 117 -18.53 5.88 -7.12
N LYS A 118 -18.15 7.07 -7.64
CA LYS A 118 -18.80 8.33 -7.26
C LYS A 118 -20.30 8.29 -7.54
N PRO A 119 -20.77 8.19 -8.79
CA PRO A 119 -22.20 8.21 -9.08
C PRO A 119 -22.92 6.93 -8.63
N LEU A 120 -22.20 5.83 -8.36
CA LEU A 120 -22.80 4.56 -7.97
C LEU A 120 -23.30 4.58 -6.52
N PHE A 121 -22.54 5.15 -5.58
CA PHE A 121 -22.88 5.18 -4.16
C PHE A 121 -22.18 6.29 -3.37
N LEU A 122 -21.01 6.76 -3.80
CA LEU A 122 -20.17 7.61 -2.95
C LEU A 122 -20.77 9.03 -2.82
N ASP A 123 -21.27 9.59 -3.92
CA ASP A 123 -21.88 10.94 -3.90
C ASP A 123 -23.13 10.93 -3.03
N GLU A 124 -23.99 9.91 -3.13
CA GLU A 124 -25.17 9.75 -2.27
C GLU A 124 -24.80 9.66 -0.78
N LEU A 125 -23.76 8.91 -0.44
CA LEU A 125 -23.30 8.79 0.94
C LEU A 125 -22.77 10.13 1.49
N TRP A 126 -22.05 10.90 0.68
CA TRP A 126 -21.58 12.22 1.08
C TRP A 126 -22.74 13.22 1.23
N GLU A 127 -23.72 13.19 0.33
CA GLU A 127 -24.93 14.00 0.45
C GLU A 127 -25.72 13.67 1.72
N GLU A 128 -25.91 12.37 2.01
CA GLU A 128 -26.57 11.93 3.25
C GLU A 128 -25.79 12.41 4.48
N PHE A 129 -24.46 12.28 4.50
CA PHE A 129 -23.61 12.80 5.57
C PHE A 129 -23.86 14.29 5.81
N GLU A 130 -23.91 15.11 4.78
CA GLU A 130 -24.16 16.54 4.89
C GLU A 130 -25.50 16.85 5.55
N THR A 131 -26.53 16.02 5.33
CA THR A 131 -27.85 16.19 5.94
C THR A 131 -27.90 15.79 7.42
N VAL A 132 -27.06 14.83 7.84
CA VAL A 132 -27.11 14.26 9.20
C VAL A 132 -26.01 14.76 10.12
N LYS A 133 -24.93 15.37 9.61
CA LYS A 133 -23.72 15.72 10.37
C LYS A 133 -23.96 16.57 11.62
N ASN A 134 -25.02 17.38 11.63
CA ASN A 134 -25.38 18.26 12.77
C ASN A 134 -26.32 17.60 13.79
N ASN A 135 -26.72 16.34 13.59
CA ASN A 135 -27.60 15.60 14.50
C ASN A 135 -26.94 14.31 14.96
N LYS A 136 -26.49 14.25 16.20
CA LYS A 136 -25.70 13.14 16.74
C LYS A 136 -26.40 11.79 16.60
N ALA A 137 -27.68 11.67 16.90
CA ALA A 137 -28.40 10.40 16.79
C ALA A 137 -28.53 9.91 15.34
N LYS A 138 -28.79 10.83 14.40
CA LYS A 138 -28.82 10.50 12.96
C LYS A 138 -27.45 10.14 12.45
N LEU A 139 -26.40 10.83 12.92
CA LEU A 139 -25.01 10.56 12.54
C LEU A 139 -24.55 9.17 13.01
N ASP A 140 -24.95 8.77 14.23
CA ASP A 140 -24.68 7.42 14.74
C ASP A 140 -25.36 6.35 13.88
N GLY A 141 -26.63 6.53 13.52
CA GLY A 141 -27.36 5.65 12.62
C GLY A 141 -26.72 5.57 11.21
N PHE A 142 -26.25 6.70 10.71
CA PHE A 142 -25.54 6.75 9.43
C PHE A 142 -24.19 6.01 9.49
N HIS A 143 -23.43 6.16 10.59
CA HIS A 143 -22.19 5.41 10.81
C HIS A 143 -22.43 3.89 10.82
N GLU A 144 -23.48 3.45 11.51
CA GLU A 144 -23.88 2.03 11.49
C GLU A 144 -24.31 1.55 10.10
N LYS A 145 -24.98 2.40 9.30
CA LYS A 145 -25.31 2.09 7.90
C LYS A 145 -24.06 1.83 7.09
N ILE A 146 -23.06 2.70 7.18
CA ILE A 146 -21.80 2.53 6.45
C ILE A 146 -21.08 1.25 6.85
N ALA A 147 -21.02 0.93 8.15
CA ALA A 147 -20.40 -0.28 8.66
C ALA A 147 -21.04 -1.59 8.14
N LYS A 148 -22.30 -1.54 7.69
CA LYS A 148 -23.05 -2.68 7.15
C LYS A 148 -22.95 -2.82 5.64
N LEU A 149 -22.36 -1.86 4.92
CA LEU A 149 -22.19 -1.92 3.48
C LEU A 149 -21.29 -3.10 3.09
N LYS A 150 -21.69 -3.80 2.04
CA LYS A 150 -20.94 -4.92 1.49
C LYS A 150 -20.69 -4.67 0.01
N PHE A 151 -19.44 -4.85 -0.40
CA PHE A 151 -19.02 -4.67 -1.78
C PHE A 151 -18.50 -6.00 -2.32
N LEU A 152 -18.88 -6.33 -3.54
CA LEU A 152 -18.43 -7.50 -4.25
C LEU A 152 -17.91 -7.06 -5.62
N ASP A 153 -16.68 -7.43 -5.91
CA ASP A 153 -16.10 -7.35 -7.25
C ASP A 153 -15.73 -8.78 -7.69
N PRO A 154 -16.55 -9.44 -8.52
CA PRO A 154 -16.33 -10.82 -8.91
C PRO A 154 -15.14 -11.01 -9.86
N ALA A 155 -14.56 -9.91 -10.37
CA ALA A 155 -13.42 -9.92 -11.29
C ALA A 155 -12.34 -8.95 -10.81
N CYS A 156 -12.10 -8.89 -9.49
CA CYS A 156 -11.36 -7.84 -8.80
C CYS A 156 -9.88 -7.68 -9.26
N GLY A 157 -9.29 -8.67 -9.91
CA GLY A 157 -7.88 -8.65 -10.27
C GLY A 157 -6.99 -8.43 -9.03
N CYS A 158 -6.23 -7.34 -9.02
CA CYS A 158 -5.44 -6.94 -7.85
C CYS A 158 -6.24 -6.19 -6.76
N GLY A 159 -7.55 -6.05 -6.91
CA GLY A 159 -8.43 -5.43 -5.94
C GLY A 159 -8.48 -3.91 -5.96
N ASN A 160 -8.01 -3.23 -7.00
CA ASN A 160 -7.94 -1.77 -7.05
C ASN A 160 -9.28 -1.09 -6.77
N PHE A 161 -10.39 -1.61 -7.31
CA PHE A 161 -11.72 -1.06 -7.01
C PHE A 161 -12.05 -1.15 -5.52
N LEU A 162 -11.79 -2.30 -4.90
CA LEU A 162 -12.06 -2.51 -3.48
C LEU A 162 -11.16 -1.65 -2.60
N ILE A 163 -9.88 -1.51 -2.95
CA ILE A 163 -8.92 -0.67 -2.22
C ILE A 163 -9.33 0.79 -2.26
N ILE A 164 -9.67 1.32 -3.44
CA ILE A 164 -10.09 2.72 -3.57
C ILE A 164 -11.45 2.94 -2.89
N THR A 165 -12.41 2.03 -3.06
CA THR A 165 -13.69 2.08 -2.35
C THR A 165 -13.49 2.12 -0.83
N TYR A 166 -12.66 1.23 -0.29
CA TYR A 166 -12.34 1.22 1.14
C TYR A 166 -11.72 2.53 1.61
N ARG A 167 -10.74 3.08 0.86
CA ARG A 167 -10.12 4.36 1.19
C ARG A 167 -11.15 5.49 1.25
N GLU A 168 -12.03 5.61 0.26
CA GLU A 168 -13.04 6.67 0.22
C GLU A 168 -14.05 6.53 1.36
N LEU A 169 -14.46 5.31 1.69
CA LEU A 169 -15.33 5.05 2.85
C LEU A 169 -14.63 5.38 4.18
N ARG A 170 -13.34 5.11 4.31
CA ARG A 170 -12.56 5.52 5.49
C ARG A 170 -12.45 7.05 5.62
N LEU A 171 -12.33 7.78 4.50
CA LEU A 171 -12.37 9.25 4.54
C LEU A 171 -13.72 9.76 5.02
N LEU A 172 -14.83 9.16 4.57
CA LEU A 172 -16.17 9.49 5.04
C LEU A 172 -16.33 9.16 6.53
N GLU A 173 -15.86 8.00 6.98
CA GLU A 173 -15.89 7.62 8.39
C GLU A 173 -15.09 8.60 9.28
N ILE A 174 -13.92 9.04 8.83
CA ILE A 174 -13.14 10.07 9.51
C ILE A 174 -13.93 11.38 9.61
N ALA A 175 -14.67 11.76 8.57
CA ALA A 175 -15.53 12.96 8.58
C ALA A 175 -16.67 12.81 9.60
N ILE A 176 -17.30 11.63 9.68
CA ILE A 176 -18.32 11.29 10.68
C ILE A 176 -17.76 11.42 12.10
N LEU A 177 -16.60 10.81 12.35
CA LEU A 177 -15.95 10.87 13.66
C LEU A 177 -15.58 12.30 14.05
N LYS A 178 -15.05 13.09 13.12
CA LYS A 178 -14.77 14.52 13.36
C LYS A 178 -16.03 15.32 13.68
N ALA A 179 -17.14 15.08 12.98
CA ALA A 179 -18.42 15.75 13.26
C ALA A 179 -19.02 15.32 14.61
N ARG A 180 -18.79 14.07 15.03
CA ARG A 180 -19.28 13.52 16.30
C ARG A 180 -18.54 14.07 17.51
N TYR A 181 -17.22 14.23 17.39
CA TYR A 181 -16.34 14.72 18.44
C TYR A 181 -15.93 16.16 18.12
N THR A 182 -16.76 17.13 18.55
CA THR A 182 -16.40 18.56 18.46
C THR A 182 -15.19 18.87 19.35
N GLU A 183 -14.44 19.92 19.05
CA GLU A 183 -13.14 20.32 19.64
C GLU A 183 -13.06 20.35 21.19
N ASN A 184 -14.17 20.23 21.90
CA ASN A 184 -14.21 20.19 23.37
C ASN A 184 -13.99 18.80 23.99
N ASP A 185 -14.04 17.73 23.21
CA ASP A 185 -13.74 16.38 23.70
C ASP A 185 -12.24 16.09 23.54
N LYS A 186 -11.45 16.53 24.52
CA LYS A 186 -9.97 16.37 24.60
C LYS A 186 -9.50 14.91 24.77
N PHE A 187 -10.23 13.92 24.26
CA PHE A 187 -9.86 12.50 24.37
C PHE A 187 -9.91 11.77 23.04
N LEU A 188 -9.03 12.14 22.11
CA LEU A 188 -8.53 11.21 21.11
C LEU A 188 -7.00 11.31 21.07
N SER A 189 -6.37 10.74 22.08
CA SER A 189 -5.00 10.25 21.90
C SER A 189 -5.08 9.04 20.96
N ILE A 190 -4.68 9.24 19.74
CA ILE A 190 -4.41 8.15 18.80
C ILE A 190 -3.15 7.44 19.32
N SER A 191 -3.36 6.32 20.00
CA SER A 191 -2.30 5.36 20.32
C SER A 191 -2.03 4.48 19.11
#